data_c4cdca98bb04a6db7da4f8dcc97737e1
#
_entry.id   c4cdca98bb04a6db7da4f8dcc97737e1
#
_cell.length_a   1.000
_cell.length_b   1.000
_cell.length_c   1.000
_cell.angle_alpha   90.00
_cell.angle_beta   90.00
_cell.angle_gamma   90.00
#
_symmetry.space_group_name_H-M   'P 1'
#
loop_
_entity.id
_entity.type
_entity.pdbx_description
1 polymer ?
#
loop_
_entity_poly.entity_id
_entity_poly.type
_entity_poly.pdbx_seq_one_letter_code
_entity_poly.pdbx_strand_id
1 'polypeptide(L)'
;MSQKAEPMYRGIPLSELVKLNMDSLIELLPTRRRRTLKRGLPPRQKKLLVKLRNARKSQRKGKEVVVRTHCRDMVILPEMVDLTIAIHNGKEFQRTKILPQMIGHVLGEFSLTTKRVSHGNPGIGATKSSAYVPLK
;
A
#
# COMPACT_ATOMS: atom_id res chain seq x y z
N MET A 1 -16.33 24.73 -12.78
CA MET A 1 -15.77 23.80 -11.76
C MET A 1 -15.73 22.41 -12.38
N SER A 2 -14.54 21.91 -12.71
CA SER A 2 -14.39 20.56 -13.29
C SER A 2 -14.82 19.52 -12.26
N GLN A 3 -15.92 18.81 -12.51
CA GLN A 3 -16.33 17.67 -11.69
C GLN A 3 -15.23 16.63 -11.79
N LYS A 4 -14.49 16.43 -10.70
CA LYS A 4 -13.48 15.39 -10.59
C LYS A 4 -14.19 14.04 -10.75
N ALA A 5 -13.95 13.36 -11.87
CA ALA A 5 -14.53 12.05 -12.14
C ALA A 5 -14.30 11.13 -10.95
N GLU A 6 -15.36 10.47 -10.48
CA GLU A 6 -15.27 9.52 -9.37
C GLU A 6 -14.33 8.37 -9.76
N PRO A 7 -13.40 7.96 -8.89
CA PRO A 7 -12.48 6.86 -9.20
C PRO A 7 -13.27 5.56 -9.37
N MET A 8 -13.02 4.89 -10.50
CA MET A 8 -13.66 3.62 -10.86
C MET A 8 -12.68 2.45 -10.72
N TYR A 9 -13.19 1.31 -10.30
CA TYR A 9 -12.48 0.04 -10.33
C TYR A 9 -13.29 -0.98 -11.15
N ARG A 10 -12.74 -1.43 -12.29
CA ARG A 10 -13.42 -2.32 -13.27
C ARG A 10 -14.80 -1.83 -13.70
N GLY A 11 -14.95 -0.53 -13.90
CA GLY A 11 -16.20 0.09 -14.33
C GLY A 11 -17.22 0.37 -13.21
N ILE A 12 -16.89 0.03 -11.96
CA ILE A 12 -17.74 0.27 -10.79
C ILE A 12 -17.18 1.45 -10.00
N PRO A 13 -17.99 2.47 -9.68
CA PRO A 13 -17.54 3.61 -8.86
C PRO A 13 -17.25 3.19 -7.43
N LEU A 14 -16.34 3.91 -6.77
CA LEU A 14 -15.91 3.60 -5.40
C LEU A 14 -17.06 3.60 -4.39
N SER A 15 -18.04 4.48 -4.56
CA SER A 15 -19.23 4.58 -3.74
C SER A 15 -20.06 3.28 -3.71
N GLU A 16 -20.15 2.59 -4.83
CA GLU A 16 -20.82 1.31 -4.96
C GLU A 16 -19.94 0.15 -4.46
N LEU A 17 -18.64 0.16 -4.79
CA LEU A 17 -17.69 -0.87 -4.34
C LEU A 17 -17.67 -1.05 -2.82
N VAL A 18 -17.81 0.04 -2.07
CA VAL A 18 -17.83 0.00 -0.60
C VAL A 18 -19.11 -0.66 -0.06
N LYS A 19 -20.20 -0.62 -0.83
CA LYS A 19 -21.50 -1.20 -0.45
C LYS A 19 -21.65 -2.67 -0.86
N LEU A 20 -20.78 -3.16 -1.76
CA LEU A 20 -20.82 -4.54 -2.22
C LEU A 20 -20.58 -5.54 -1.09
N ASN A 21 -21.24 -6.68 -1.18
CA ASN A 21 -20.93 -7.81 -0.32
C ASN A 21 -19.52 -8.34 -0.62
N MET A 22 -18.89 -8.95 0.38
CA MET A 22 -17.52 -9.47 0.26
C MET A 22 -17.38 -10.48 -0.88
N ASP A 23 -18.38 -11.36 -1.08
CA ASP A 23 -18.34 -12.38 -2.12
C ASP A 23 -18.33 -11.77 -3.53
N SER A 24 -19.19 -10.78 -3.78
CA SER A 24 -19.23 -10.04 -5.05
C SER A 24 -17.94 -9.25 -5.27
N LEU A 25 -17.38 -8.64 -4.22
CA LEU A 25 -16.11 -7.94 -4.30
C LEU A 25 -14.95 -8.90 -4.65
N ILE A 26 -14.94 -10.10 -4.07
CA ILE A 26 -13.92 -11.11 -4.33
C ILE A 26 -13.88 -11.50 -5.81
N GLU A 27 -15.05 -11.59 -6.47
CA GLU A 27 -15.12 -11.92 -7.90
C GLU A 27 -14.52 -10.85 -8.80
N LEU A 28 -14.59 -9.59 -8.40
CA LEU A 28 -13.99 -8.47 -9.12
C LEU A 28 -12.45 -8.42 -8.98
N LEU A 29 -11.88 -9.07 -7.98
CA LEU A 29 -10.44 -9.03 -7.73
C LEU A 29 -9.65 -9.96 -8.67
N PRO A 30 -8.33 -9.69 -8.88
CA PRO A 30 -7.45 -10.59 -9.61
C PRO A 30 -7.42 -11.99 -9.00
N THR A 31 -7.23 -13.01 -9.82
CA THR A 31 -7.31 -14.44 -9.42
C THR A 31 -6.49 -14.77 -8.17
N ARG A 32 -5.27 -14.24 -8.07
CA ARG A 32 -4.40 -14.46 -6.90
C ARG A 32 -5.03 -13.93 -5.61
N ARG A 33 -5.59 -12.72 -5.65
CA ARG A 33 -6.23 -12.06 -4.49
C ARG A 33 -7.55 -12.70 -4.14
N ARG A 34 -8.32 -13.07 -5.17
CA ARG A 34 -9.55 -13.86 -5.04
C ARG A 34 -9.30 -15.14 -4.26
N ARG A 35 -8.29 -15.91 -4.66
CA ARG A 35 -7.93 -17.17 -3.98
C ARG A 35 -7.51 -16.92 -2.53
N THR A 36 -6.74 -15.88 -2.26
CA THR A 36 -6.31 -15.52 -0.90
C THR A 36 -7.51 -15.23 0.00
N LEU A 37 -8.48 -14.46 -0.47
CA LEU A 37 -9.67 -14.09 0.31
C LEU A 37 -10.63 -15.27 0.47
N LYS A 38 -10.83 -16.12 -0.56
CA LYS A 38 -11.67 -17.34 -0.47
C LYS A 38 -11.15 -18.34 0.55
N ARG A 39 -9.83 -18.42 0.76
CA ARG A 39 -9.23 -19.26 1.82
C ARG A 39 -9.46 -18.73 3.23
N GLY A 40 -9.94 -17.51 3.36
CA GLY A 40 -10.16 -16.82 4.62
C GLY A 40 -8.94 -16.03 5.10
N LEU A 41 -9.22 -15.01 5.89
CA LEU A 41 -8.18 -14.16 6.47
C LEU A 41 -7.57 -14.80 7.72
N PRO A 42 -6.24 -14.85 7.86
CA PRO A 42 -5.59 -15.31 9.08
C PRO A 42 -5.90 -14.36 10.27
N PRO A 43 -5.77 -14.83 11.52
CA PRO A 43 -6.16 -14.06 12.72
C PRO A 43 -5.51 -12.68 12.80
N ARG A 44 -4.24 -12.56 12.38
CA ARG A 44 -3.50 -11.28 12.36
C ARG A 44 -4.12 -10.25 11.41
N GLN A 45 -4.61 -10.70 10.24
CA GLN A 45 -5.26 -9.83 9.26
C GLN A 45 -6.67 -9.44 9.71
N LYS A 46 -7.41 -10.35 10.36
CA LYS A 46 -8.71 -10.06 10.97
C LYS A 46 -8.59 -8.96 12.02
N LYS A 47 -7.59 -9.05 12.91
CA LYS A 47 -7.30 -8.01 13.91
C LYS A 47 -6.95 -6.66 13.26
N LEU A 48 -6.17 -6.69 12.18
CA LEU A 48 -5.84 -5.48 11.42
C LEU A 48 -7.11 -4.85 10.80
N LEU A 49 -7.97 -5.65 10.20
CA LEU A 49 -9.22 -5.19 9.60
C LEU A 49 -10.12 -4.46 10.61
N VAL A 50 -10.24 -5.02 11.82
CA VAL A 50 -10.99 -4.36 12.91
C VAL A 50 -10.36 -3.01 13.28
N LYS A 51 -9.01 -2.93 13.39
CA LYS A 51 -8.31 -1.67 13.65
C LYS A 51 -8.55 -0.64 12.55
N LEU A 52 -8.53 -1.05 11.29
CA LEU A 52 -8.77 -0.16 10.14
C LEU A 52 -10.21 0.36 10.12
N ARG A 53 -11.19 -0.48 10.43
CA ARG A 53 -12.60 -0.07 10.55
C ARG A 53 -12.79 0.95 11.69
N ASN A 54 -12.13 0.75 12.81
CA ASN A 54 -12.15 1.71 13.92
C ASN A 54 -11.45 3.02 13.55
N ALA A 55 -10.32 2.97 12.85
CA ALA A 55 -9.63 4.15 12.33
C ALA A 55 -10.52 4.94 11.37
N ARG A 56 -11.26 4.27 10.48
CA ARG A 56 -12.23 4.93 9.58
C ARG A 56 -13.36 5.62 10.33
N LYS A 57 -13.89 4.99 11.40
CA LYS A 57 -14.88 5.63 12.27
C LYS A 57 -14.32 6.89 12.96
N SER A 58 -13.06 6.84 13.40
CA SER A 58 -12.38 7.98 14.03
C SER A 58 -12.09 9.09 13.02
N GLN A 59 -11.70 8.75 11.79
CA GLN A 59 -11.47 9.72 10.71
C GLN A 59 -12.76 10.49 10.35
N ARG A 60 -13.91 9.80 10.31
CA ARG A 60 -15.22 10.46 10.12
C ARG A 60 -15.56 11.46 11.22
N LYS A 61 -14.96 11.32 12.40
CA LYS A 61 -15.07 12.25 13.54
C LYS A 61 -13.99 13.36 13.51
N GLY A 62 -13.26 13.51 12.39
CA GLY A 62 -12.21 14.50 12.23
C GLY A 62 -10.87 14.17 12.87
N LYS A 63 -10.66 12.94 13.39
CA LYS A 63 -9.38 12.51 13.98
C LYS A 63 -8.56 11.76 12.95
N GLU A 64 -7.37 12.25 12.63
CA GLU A 64 -6.43 11.51 11.80
C GLU A 64 -5.77 10.39 12.61
N VAL A 65 -5.98 9.15 12.18
CA VAL A 65 -5.44 7.96 12.86
C VAL A 65 -4.55 7.20 11.87
N VAL A 66 -3.29 7.00 12.24
CA VAL A 66 -2.33 6.19 11.49
C VAL A 66 -2.28 4.78 12.09
N VAL A 67 -2.64 3.78 11.32
CA VAL A 67 -2.61 2.38 11.74
C VAL A 67 -1.28 1.74 11.36
N ARG A 68 -0.49 1.29 12.34
CA ARG A 68 0.78 0.58 12.11
C ARG A 68 0.54 -0.91 11.94
N THR A 69 1.22 -1.52 10.96
CA THR A 69 1.06 -2.94 10.66
C THR A 69 2.33 -3.60 10.12
N HIS A 70 2.51 -4.87 10.45
CA HIS A 70 3.47 -5.77 9.81
C HIS A 70 2.81 -6.70 8.77
N CYS A 71 1.48 -6.65 8.63
CA CYS A 71 0.74 -7.48 7.69
C CYS A 71 0.91 -6.96 6.25
N ARG A 72 2.05 -7.25 5.65
CA ARG A 72 2.37 -6.85 4.26
C ARG A 72 1.54 -7.60 3.22
N ASP A 73 1.07 -8.78 3.57
CA ASP A 73 0.27 -9.70 2.75
C ASP A 73 -1.24 -9.39 2.73
N MET A 74 -1.68 -8.36 3.47
CA MET A 74 -3.08 -7.94 3.49
C MET A 74 -3.48 -7.32 2.15
N VAL A 75 -4.57 -7.83 1.57
CA VAL A 75 -5.19 -7.29 0.34
C VAL A 75 -5.88 -5.97 0.66
N ILE A 76 -5.67 -4.97 -0.18
CA ILE A 76 -6.32 -3.66 -0.04
C ILE A 76 -7.75 -3.76 -0.51
N LEU A 77 -8.67 -3.49 0.41
CA LEU A 77 -10.12 -3.49 0.19
C LEU A 77 -10.63 -2.05 -0.02
N PRO A 78 -11.79 -1.87 -0.69
CA PRO A 78 -12.36 -0.53 -0.90
C PRO A 78 -12.64 0.24 0.41
N GLU A 79 -12.93 -0.48 1.50
CA GLU A 79 -13.13 0.14 2.82
C GLU A 79 -11.86 0.77 3.43
N MET A 80 -10.68 0.52 2.86
CA MET A 80 -9.40 1.06 3.34
C MET A 80 -9.00 2.36 2.62
N VAL A 81 -9.69 2.74 1.57
CA VAL A 81 -9.38 3.96 0.80
C VAL A 81 -9.45 5.19 1.70
N ASP A 82 -8.55 6.15 1.43
CA ASP A 82 -8.33 7.39 2.20
C ASP A 82 -7.75 7.22 3.61
N LEU A 83 -7.56 5.99 4.10
CA LEU A 83 -6.85 5.76 5.36
C LEU A 83 -5.33 5.88 5.17
N THR A 84 -4.65 6.37 6.21
CA THR A 84 -3.20 6.36 6.29
C THR A 84 -2.74 5.13 7.08
N ILE A 85 -2.01 4.24 6.41
CA ILE A 85 -1.48 3.01 7.00
C ILE A 85 0.05 3.10 7.03
N ALA A 86 0.63 2.80 8.17
CA ALA A 86 2.08 2.71 8.33
C ALA A 86 2.51 1.24 8.24
N ILE A 87 3.13 0.89 7.11
CA ILE A 87 3.51 -0.47 6.75
C ILE A 87 4.99 -0.67 7.08
N HIS A 88 5.32 -1.75 7.79
CA HIS A 88 6.70 -2.06 8.14
C HIS A 88 7.49 -2.57 6.92
N ASN A 89 8.68 -2.00 6.70
CA ASN A 89 9.56 -2.35 5.58
C ASN A 89 10.76 -3.25 5.99
N GLY A 90 10.78 -3.71 7.23
CA GLY A 90 11.89 -4.44 7.85
C GLY A 90 12.70 -3.59 8.82
N LYS A 91 12.80 -2.27 8.59
CA LYS A 91 13.56 -1.32 9.42
C LYS A 91 12.63 -0.31 10.14
N GLU A 92 11.70 0.26 9.40
CA GLU A 92 10.85 1.36 9.85
C GLU A 92 9.41 1.21 9.34
N PHE A 93 8.49 2.01 9.87
CA PHE A 93 7.10 2.08 9.42
C PHE A 93 6.94 3.18 8.38
N GLN A 94 6.76 2.81 7.12
CA GLN A 94 6.51 3.74 6.03
C GLN A 94 5.02 4.10 5.99
N ARG A 95 4.71 5.39 6.13
CA ARG A 95 3.33 5.90 6.05
C ARG A 95 2.90 5.98 4.60
N THR A 96 1.77 5.36 4.28
CA THR A 96 1.20 5.36 2.93
C THR A 96 -0.29 5.68 3.03
N LYS A 97 -0.75 6.70 2.32
CA LYS A 97 -2.17 6.97 2.14
C LYS A 97 -2.71 6.05 1.05
N ILE A 98 -3.78 5.33 1.37
CA ILE A 98 -4.39 4.39 0.43
C ILE A 98 -5.24 5.14 -0.59
N LEU A 99 -4.86 5.02 -1.85
CA LEU A 99 -5.58 5.59 -2.99
C LEU A 99 -6.52 4.55 -3.62
N PRO A 100 -7.58 4.98 -4.33
CA PRO A 100 -8.49 4.07 -5.02
C PRO A 100 -7.81 3.12 -6.01
N GLN A 101 -6.73 3.57 -6.66
CA GLN A 101 -5.94 2.79 -7.61
C GLN A 101 -5.21 1.59 -6.97
N MET A 102 -5.06 1.59 -5.64
CA MET A 102 -4.38 0.52 -4.89
C MET A 102 -5.30 -0.66 -4.57
N ILE A 103 -6.59 -0.57 -4.86
CA ILE A 103 -7.54 -1.66 -4.61
C ILE A 103 -7.11 -2.92 -5.36
N GLY A 104 -7.13 -4.06 -4.67
CA GLY A 104 -6.73 -5.35 -5.23
C GLY A 104 -5.23 -5.65 -5.19
N HIS A 105 -4.41 -4.70 -4.77
CA HIS A 105 -2.99 -4.91 -4.45
C HIS A 105 -2.82 -5.35 -2.98
N VAL A 106 -1.61 -5.68 -2.57
CA VAL A 106 -1.27 -5.94 -1.17
C VAL A 106 -0.51 -4.76 -0.57
N LEU A 107 -0.64 -4.57 0.73
CA LEU A 107 0.03 -3.47 1.44
C LEU A 107 1.55 -3.45 1.22
N GLY A 108 2.18 -4.61 1.12
CA GLY A 108 3.62 -4.74 0.93
C GLY A 108 4.15 -4.17 -0.39
N GLU A 109 3.31 -4.03 -1.42
CA GLU A 109 3.69 -3.44 -2.70
C GLU A 109 3.98 -1.93 -2.57
N PHE A 110 3.44 -1.27 -1.56
CA PHE A 110 3.58 0.17 -1.33
C PHE A 110 4.59 0.53 -0.24
N SER A 111 5.36 -0.44 0.23
CA SER A 111 6.44 -0.24 1.19
C SER A 111 7.66 -1.06 0.77
N LEU A 112 8.60 -0.42 0.08
CA LEU A 112 9.80 -1.08 -0.42
C LEU A 112 10.71 -1.48 0.74
N THR A 113 11.24 -2.71 0.70
CA THR A 113 12.19 -3.23 1.68
C THR A 113 13.63 -2.90 1.32
N THR A 114 13.91 -2.74 0.02
CA THR A 114 15.23 -2.41 -0.51
C THR A 114 15.25 -1.00 -1.07
N LYS A 115 16.33 -0.26 -0.84
CA LYS A 115 16.54 1.05 -1.46
C LYS A 115 17.21 0.87 -2.81
N ARG A 116 16.88 1.75 -3.76
CA ARG A 116 17.61 1.83 -5.01
C ARG A 116 19.07 2.16 -4.71
N VAL A 117 19.99 1.38 -5.23
CA VAL A 117 21.41 1.61 -5.05
C VAL A 117 21.82 2.81 -5.91
N SER A 118 22.51 3.78 -5.29
CA SER A 118 23.23 4.84 -5.97
C SER A 118 24.70 4.52 -5.83
N HIS A 119 25.31 4.07 -6.91
CA HIS A 119 26.76 3.86 -6.94
C HIS A 119 27.46 5.21 -7.04
N GLY A 120 28.65 5.33 -6.41
CA GLY A 120 29.55 6.44 -6.67
C GLY A 120 29.99 6.44 -8.14
N ASN A 121 30.51 7.58 -8.63
CA ASN A 121 30.95 7.70 -10.00
C ASN A 121 32.09 6.70 -10.27
N PRO A 122 31.92 5.75 -11.20
CA PRO A 122 33.05 4.91 -11.64
C PRO A 122 34.03 5.80 -12.40
N GLY A 123 35.34 5.60 -12.21
CA GLY A 123 36.38 6.31 -12.94
C GLY A 123 37.43 6.95 -12.05
N ILE A 124 38.15 7.90 -12.59
CA ILE A 124 39.23 8.62 -11.91
C ILE A 124 38.67 9.36 -10.69
N GLY A 125 39.24 9.11 -9.49
CA GLY A 125 38.79 9.66 -8.21
C GLY A 125 37.74 8.82 -7.48
N ALA A 126 37.22 7.73 -8.07
CA ALA A 126 36.24 6.84 -7.45
C ALA A 126 36.89 5.95 -6.38
N THR A 127 38.16 5.59 -6.55
CA THR A 127 38.96 4.79 -5.60
C THR A 127 40.23 5.52 -5.23
N LYS A 128 40.84 5.15 -4.11
CA LYS A 128 42.10 5.76 -3.65
C LYS A 128 43.26 5.62 -4.68
N SER A 129 43.27 4.49 -5.41
CA SER A 129 44.24 4.23 -6.48
C SER A 129 44.01 5.08 -7.74
N SER A 130 42.79 5.60 -7.91
CA SER A 130 42.42 6.47 -9.04
C SER A 130 42.42 7.96 -8.67
N ALA A 131 42.81 8.31 -7.44
CA ALA A 131 42.81 9.69 -6.95
C ALA A 131 43.89 10.57 -7.60
N TYR A 132 44.97 9.97 -8.14
CA TYR A 132 46.03 10.65 -8.80
C TYR A 132 46.24 10.11 -10.22
N VAL A 133 46.05 10.94 -11.20
CA VAL A 133 46.40 10.67 -12.60
C VAL A 133 47.50 11.62 -13.00
N PRO A 134 48.73 11.11 -13.33
CA PRO A 134 49.79 11.95 -13.81
C PRO A 134 49.41 12.56 -15.16
N LEU A 135 49.38 13.87 -15.21
CA LEU A 135 49.21 14.58 -16.49
C LEU A 135 50.55 14.44 -17.25
N LYS A 136 50.43 13.89 -18.49
CA LYS A 136 51.53 13.92 -19.47
C LYS A 136 51.47 15.21 -20.24
#